data_bc0692895dec5c3b8925457e7326e174
#
_entry.id   bc0692895dec5c3b8925457e7326e174
#
_cell.length_a   1.000
_cell.length_b   1.000
_cell.length_c   1.000
_cell.angle_alpha   90.00
_cell.angle_beta   90.00
_cell.angle_gamma   90.00
#
_symmetry.space_group_name_H-M   'P 1'
#
loop_
_entity.id
_entity.type
_entity.pdbx_description
1 polymer ?
#
loop_
_entity_poly.entity_id
_entity_poly.type
_entity_poly.pdbx_seq_one_letter_code
_entity_poly.pdbx_strand_id
1 'polypeptide(L)'
;MAKIVAIVNQKGGVGKTTTCVNLAAALKYLGKRVLLCDFDPQANATSGMGVDKSVSNGVYDVLINGVETRKAIVTTPYGDVLPSSKALAGGGVEMIEMADRQFLLRSALDAVREDYDYIFVDCPPSLELLTLNALCAADSLLVPLQGEYYALEGLSDLMNTVRIVRRNMNPRLQIEGVLLTMFDGRTNLAIQVAQEVKRFFPGKVYATVIPRNIRLSEAPSHGKTITAYDRGCRGAEAYLALANEFLKKNT
;
A
#
# COMPACT_ATOMS: atom_id res chain seq x y z
N MET A 1 3.74 6.46 18.15
CA MET A 1 3.65 5.19 17.38
C MET A 1 3.10 5.44 16.00
N ALA A 2 3.77 4.93 14.95
CA ALA A 2 3.28 5.04 13.58
C ALA A 2 1.93 4.34 13.40
N LYS A 3 1.08 4.90 12.52
CA LYS A 3 -0.07 4.19 11.97
C LYS A 3 0.39 3.35 10.79
N ILE A 4 0.15 2.03 10.85
CA ILE A 4 0.46 1.08 9.78
C ILE A 4 -0.76 0.93 8.88
N VAL A 5 -0.60 1.21 7.59
CA VAL A 5 -1.67 1.17 6.59
C VAL A 5 -1.29 0.20 5.47
N ALA A 6 -2.04 -0.90 5.31
CA ALA A 6 -1.87 -1.82 4.19
C ALA A 6 -2.63 -1.34 2.96
N ILE A 7 -1.97 -1.30 1.80
CA ILE A 7 -2.59 -0.98 0.50
C ILE A 7 -2.95 -2.29 -0.18
N VAL A 8 -4.23 -2.66 -0.16
CA VAL A 8 -4.67 -4.02 -0.50
C VAL A 8 -5.76 -4.02 -1.56
N ASN A 9 -5.62 -4.86 -2.55
CA ASN A 9 -6.69 -5.33 -3.44
C ASN A 9 -6.20 -6.60 -4.15
N GLN A 10 -7.03 -7.64 -4.26
CA GLN A 10 -6.67 -8.87 -4.95
C GLN A 10 -6.51 -8.69 -6.46
N LYS A 11 -7.17 -7.70 -7.05
CA LYS A 11 -7.06 -7.41 -8.48
C LYS A 11 -5.73 -6.75 -8.79
N GLY A 12 -5.02 -7.27 -9.81
CA GLY A 12 -3.83 -6.64 -10.37
C GLY A 12 -4.16 -5.35 -11.12
N GLY A 13 -3.20 -4.41 -11.19
CA GLY A 13 -3.34 -3.20 -12.01
C GLY A 13 -4.28 -2.11 -11.49
N VAL A 14 -4.85 -2.25 -10.29
CA VAL A 14 -5.76 -1.23 -9.71
C VAL A 14 -5.06 -0.02 -9.09
N GLY A 15 -3.73 0.07 -9.19
CA GLY A 15 -2.96 1.19 -8.68
C GLY A 15 -2.54 1.07 -7.22
N LYS A 16 -2.40 -0.14 -6.64
CA LYS A 16 -1.89 -0.36 -5.28
C LYS A 16 -0.51 0.29 -5.09
N THR A 17 0.48 -0.20 -5.83
CA THR A 17 1.85 0.30 -5.79
C THR A 17 1.94 1.78 -6.10
N THR A 18 1.23 2.24 -7.13
CA THR A 18 1.18 3.67 -7.50
C THR A 18 0.65 4.52 -6.34
N THR A 19 -0.38 4.04 -5.65
CA THR A 19 -0.96 4.73 -4.49
C THR A 19 0.01 4.69 -3.31
N CYS A 20 0.62 3.53 -3.02
CA CYS A 20 1.57 3.38 -1.92
C CYS A 20 2.75 4.36 -2.07
N VAL A 21 3.42 4.34 -3.22
CA VAL A 21 4.56 5.20 -3.54
C VAL A 21 4.21 6.69 -3.46
N ASN A 22 3.13 7.10 -4.14
CA ASN A 22 2.84 8.52 -4.29
C ASN A 22 2.14 9.13 -3.06
N LEU A 23 1.37 8.35 -2.30
CA LEU A 23 0.82 8.81 -1.03
C LEU A 23 1.94 8.94 0.03
N ALA A 24 2.84 7.95 0.13
CA ALA A 24 3.99 8.01 1.02
C ALA A 24 4.87 9.24 0.73
N ALA A 25 5.22 9.46 -0.53
CA ALA A 25 6.01 10.61 -0.95
C ALA A 25 5.29 11.96 -0.71
N ALA A 26 3.98 12.03 -0.95
CA ALA A 26 3.20 13.23 -0.69
C ALA A 26 3.14 13.55 0.82
N LEU A 27 2.99 12.55 1.68
CA LEU A 27 3.03 12.74 3.13
C LEU A 27 4.43 13.15 3.62
N LYS A 28 5.50 12.58 3.06
CA LYS A 28 6.88 13.03 3.32
C LYS A 28 7.06 14.49 2.91
N TYR A 29 6.55 14.88 1.75
CA TYR A 29 6.55 16.28 1.30
C TYR A 29 5.80 17.21 2.26
N LEU A 30 4.75 16.73 2.92
CA LEU A 30 3.99 17.42 3.95
C LEU A 30 4.62 17.35 5.35
N GLY A 31 5.89 16.92 5.45
CA GLY A 31 6.69 16.93 6.68
C GLY A 31 6.47 15.74 7.60
N LYS A 32 5.85 14.64 7.14
CA LYS A 32 5.68 13.42 7.93
C LYS A 32 6.88 12.48 7.77
N ARG A 33 7.21 11.73 8.83
CA ARG A 33 8.17 10.63 8.79
C ARG A 33 7.44 9.39 8.26
N VAL A 34 7.86 8.89 7.10
CA VAL A 34 7.15 7.83 6.40
C VAL A 34 8.10 6.70 6.02
N LEU A 35 7.71 5.47 6.36
CA LEU A 35 8.30 4.23 5.85
C LEU A 35 7.33 3.60 4.84
N LEU A 36 7.86 3.23 3.67
CA LEU A 36 7.19 2.35 2.73
C LEU A 36 7.80 0.95 2.85
N CYS A 37 7.00 -0.03 3.24
CA CYS A 37 7.38 -1.44 3.19
C CYS A 37 6.85 -2.03 1.88
N ASP A 38 7.75 -2.36 0.95
CA ASP A 38 7.38 -3.08 -0.26
C ASP A 38 7.24 -4.57 0.08
N PHE A 39 6.03 -5.08 0.00
CA PHE A 39 5.71 -6.46 0.36
C PHE A 39 5.22 -7.29 -0.83
N ASP A 40 5.46 -6.78 -2.04
CA ASP A 40 5.23 -7.50 -3.30
C ASP A 40 6.57 -8.04 -3.84
N PRO A 41 6.69 -9.35 -4.14
CA PRO A 41 7.89 -9.95 -4.75
C PRO A 41 8.32 -9.30 -6.08
N GLN A 42 7.43 -8.57 -6.74
CA GLN A 42 7.78 -7.80 -7.96
C GLN A 42 8.67 -6.59 -7.67
N ALA A 43 8.73 -6.13 -6.41
CA ALA A 43 9.55 -5.00 -5.96
C ALA A 43 9.31 -3.71 -6.77
N ASN A 44 8.05 -3.45 -7.12
CA ASN A 44 7.69 -2.28 -7.93
C ASN A 44 7.64 -1.00 -7.11
N ALA A 45 7.27 -1.08 -5.83
CA ALA A 45 7.34 0.08 -4.93
C ALA A 45 8.78 0.44 -4.61
N THR A 46 9.67 -0.54 -4.46
CA THR A 46 11.11 -0.37 -4.29
C THR A 46 11.69 0.49 -5.41
N SER A 47 11.51 0.06 -6.67
CA SER A 47 12.00 0.84 -7.81
C SER A 47 11.27 2.17 -7.99
N GLY A 48 9.98 2.25 -7.68
CA GLY A 48 9.20 3.49 -7.72
C GLY A 48 9.67 4.56 -6.73
N MET A 49 10.32 4.14 -5.64
CA MET A 49 10.96 5.02 -4.65
C MET A 49 12.46 5.29 -4.97
N GLY A 50 12.94 4.83 -6.13
CA GLY A 50 14.31 5.06 -6.58
C GLY A 50 15.36 4.13 -5.94
N VAL A 51 14.94 3.03 -5.33
CA VAL A 51 15.83 2.03 -4.74
C VAL A 51 16.08 0.92 -5.77
N ASP A 52 17.35 0.51 -5.92
CA ASP A 52 17.72 -0.61 -6.76
C ASP A 52 17.20 -1.93 -6.18
N LYS A 53 16.63 -2.78 -7.02
CA LYS A 53 16.12 -4.12 -6.60
C LYS A 53 17.24 -5.11 -6.24
N SER A 54 18.49 -4.77 -6.47
CA SER A 54 19.68 -5.58 -6.13
C SER A 54 20.24 -5.27 -4.74
N VAL A 55 19.52 -4.49 -3.91
CA VAL A 55 19.94 -4.22 -2.52
C VAL A 55 20.18 -5.53 -1.76
N SER A 56 21.21 -5.54 -0.92
CA SER A 56 21.68 -6.73 -0.22
C SER A 56 20.70 -7.23 0.85
N ASN A 57 19.92 -6.34 1.45
CA ASN A 57 18.96 -6.69 2.50
C ASN A 57 17.61 -6.06 2.17
N GLY A 58 16.56 -6.84 2.33
CA GLY A 58 15.18 -6.42 2.14
C GLY A 58 14.24 -7.09 3.11
N VAL A 59 12.94 -6.94 2.88
CA VAL A 59 11.91 -7.53 3.74
C VAL A 59 12.04 -9.06 3.83
N TYR A 60 12.48 -9.74 2.76
CA TYR A 60 12.78 -11.17 2.81
C TYR A 60 13.85 -11.50 3.86
N ASP A 61 14.97 -10.76 3.86
CA ASP A 61 16.07 -11.02 4.80
C ASP A 61 15.68 -10.74 6.24
N VAL A 62 14.82 -9.74 6.46
CA VAL A 62 14.25 -9.46 7.78
C VAL A 62 13.41 -10.61 8.28
N LEU A 63 12.51 -11.15 7.43
CA LEU A 63 11.54 -12.17 7.85
C LEU A 63 12.13 -13.57 7.93
N ILE A 64 13.06 -13.93 7.04
CA ILE A 64 13.59 -15.30 6.89
C ILE A 64 14.99 -15.41 7.48
N ASN A 65 15.87 -14.46 7.21
CA ASN A 65 17.28 -14.52 7.61
C ASN A 65 17.56 -13.82 8.96
N GLY A 66 16.53 -13.23 9.59
CA GLY A 66 16.67 -12.59 10.90
C GLY A 66 17.47 -11.29 10.89
N VAL A 67 17.58 -10.63 9.73
CA VAL A 67 18.21 -9.30 9.63
C VAL A 67 17.38 -8.28 10.40
N GLU A 68 18.03 -7.47 11.20
CA GLU A 68 17.39 -6.38 11.93
C GLU A 68 16.71 -5.40 10.96
N THR A 69 15.43 -5.08 11.18
CA THR A 69 14.63 -4.25 10.27
C THR A 69 15.30 -2.92 9.93
N ARG A 70 15.91 -2.24 10.94
CA ARG A 70 16.61 -0.97 10.73
C ARG A 70 17.78 -1.05 9.75
N LYS A 71 18.45 -2.20 9.68
CA LYS A 71 19.59 -2.42 8.77
C LYS A 71 19.17 -2.67 7.32
N ALA A 72 17.92 -3.07 7.11
CA ALA A 72 17.34 -3.30 5.80
C ALA A 72 16.66 -2.05 5.22
N ILE A 73 16.43 -0.99 6.03
CA ILE A 73 15.77 0.22 5.57
C ILE A 73 16.76 1.09 4.78
N VAL A 74 16.31 1.57 3.62
CA VAL A 74 17.03 2.47 2.73
C VAL A 74 16.36 3.85 2.77
N THR A 75 17.12 4.89 3.08
CA THR A 75 16.65 6.28 3.05
C THR A 75 16.67 6.83 1.63
N THR A 76 15.55 7.44 1.21
CA THR A 76 15.41 8.10 -0.09
C THR A 76 14.92 9.55 0.08
N PRO A 77 15.02 10.39 -0.95
CA PRO A 77 14.42 11.73 -0.91
C PRO A 77 12.90 11.74 -0.70
N TYR A 78 12.24 10.61 -0.97
CA TYR A 78 10.78 10.47 -0.99
C TYR A 78 10.22 9.84 0.29
N GLY A 79 11.06 9.42 1.20
CA GLY A 79 10.77 8.67 2.43
C GLY A 79 11.68 7.45 2.54
N ASP A 80 11.60 6.77 3.67
CA ASP A 80 12.37 5.54 3.89
C ASP A 80 11.65 4.35 3.26
N VAL A 81 12.43 3.35 2.83
CA VAL A 81 11.92 2.14 2.15
C VAL A 81 12.48 0.91 2.84
N LEU A 82 11.64 -0.03 3.22
CA LEU A 82 12.01 -1.41 3.45
C LEU A 82 11.79 -2.16 2.12
N PRO A 83 12.87 -2.44 1.36
CA PRO A 83 12.75 -2.88 -0.02
C PRO A 83 12.34 -4.35 -0.14
N SER A 84 11.74 -4.70 -1.25
CA SER A 84 11.44 -6.07 -1.66
C SER A 84 12.40 -6.57 -2.73
N SER A 85 12.38 -7.88 -2.92
CA SER A 85 13.10 -8.55 -4.00
C SER A 85 12.34 -9.81 -4.45
N LYS A 86 12.78 -10.40 -5.57
CA LYS A 86 12.23 -11.69 -6.06
C LYS A 86 12.35 -12.84 -5.04
N ALA A 87 13.31 -12.76 -4.11
CA ALA A 87 13.46 -13.76 -3.06
C ALA A 87 12.21 -13.90 -2.18
N LEU A 88 11.46 -12.81 -2.01
CA LEU A 88 10.20 -12.84 -1.23
C LEU A 88 9.15 -13.80 -1.79
N ALA A 89 9.19 -14.14 -3.09
CA ALA A 89 8.32 -15.17 -3.67
C ALA A 89 8.59 -16.55 -3.07
N GLY A 90 9.86 -16.91 -2.89
CA GLY A 90 10.28 -18.12 -2.16
C GLY A 90 9.98 -18.03 -0.67
N GLY A 91 10.18 -16.87 -0.09
CA GLY A 91 9.90 -16.59 1.32
C GLY A 91 8.46 -16.91 1.73
N GLY A 92 7.48 -16.69 0.84
CA GLY A 92 6.10 -17.08 1.09
C GLY A 92 5.92 -18.59 1.35
N VAL A 93 6.73 -19.43 0.71
CA VAL A 93 6.74 -20.88 0.93
C VAL A 93 7.49 -21.23 2.23
N GLU A 94 8.64 -20.61 2.46
CA GLU A 94 9.46 -20.85 3.66
C GLU A 94 8.72 -20.46 4.95
N MET A 95 7.96 -19.35 4.91
CA MET A 95 7.13 -18.92 6.02
C MET A 95 6.06 -19.94 6.44
N ILE A 96 5.64 -20.87 5.57
CA ILE A 96 4.57 -21.83 5.88
C ILE A 96 4.94 -22.72 7.08
N GLU A 97 6.21 -23.05 7.22
CA GLU A 97 6.71 -23.91 8.29
C GLU A 97 7.12 -23.14 9.56
N MET A 98 7.11 -21.80 9.50
CA MET A 98 7.50 -20.97 10.64
C MET A 98 6.38 -20.85 11.67
N ALA A 99 6.75 -20.82 12.94
CA ALA A 99 5.84 -20.50 14.03
C ALA A 99 5.33 -19.05 13.87
N ASP A 100 4.07 -18.82 14.22
CA ASP A 100 3.44 -17.49 14.15
C ASP A 100 3.58 -16.81 12.80
N ARG A 101 3.68 -17.59 11.73
CA ARG A 101 3.93 -17.16 10.34
C ARG A 101 3.08 -16.00 9.85
N GLN A 102 1.90 -15.79 10.42
CA GLN A 102 0.99 -14.70 10.08
C GLN A 102 1.35 -13.37 10.75
N PHE A 103 2.30 -13.37 11.71
CA PHE A 103 2.68 -12.18 12.49
C PHE A 103 4.12 -11.72 12.24
N LEU A 104 4.85 -12.36 11.34
CA LEU A 104 6.26 -12.06 11.07
C LEU A 104 6.46 -10.60 10.66
N LEU A 105 5.64 -10.11 9.72
CA LEU A 105 5.71 -8.71 9.28
C LEU A 105 5.35 -7.75 10.42
N ARG A 106 4.38 -8.11 11.27
CA ARG A 106 4.02 -7.31 12.44
C ARG A 106 5.23 -7.12 13.37
N SER A 107 5.90 -8.21 13.71
CA SER A 107 7.09 -8.17 14.58
C SER A 107 8.20 -7.32 13.97
N ALA A 108 8.42 -7.44 12.66
CA ALA A 108 9.41 -6.64 11.94
C ALA A 108 9.09 -5.13 11.96
N LEU A 109 7.84 -4.75 11.72
CA LEU A 109 7.42 -3.35 11.67
C LEU A 109 7.30 -2.72 13.07
N ASP A 110 6.89 -3.48 14.08
CA ASP A 110 6.83 -3.00 15.47
C ASP A 110 8.22 -2.58 15.99
N ALA A 111 9.30 -3.21 15.53
CA ALA A 111 10.69 -2.85 15.90
C ALA A 111 11.11 -1.43 15.46
N VAL A 112 10.43 -0.85 14.48
CA VAL A 112 10.74 0.48 13.93
C VAL A 112 9.57 1.47 14.04
N ARG A 113 8.48 1.05 14.67
CA ARG A 113 7.21 1.78 14.68
C ARG A 113 7.29 3.17 15.31
N GLU A 114 8.18 3.38 16.27
CA GLU A 114 8.35 4.69 16.94
C GLU A 114 9.12 5.71 16.09
N ASP A 115 9.84 5.25 15.06
CA ASP A 115 10.66 6.11 14.24
C ASP A 115 9.84 6.90 13.21
N TYR A 116 8.58 6.48 12.96
CA TYR A 116 7.73 7.01 11.89
C TYR A 116 6.39 7.55 12.41
N ASP A 117 5.74 8.35 11.59
CA ASP A 117 4.35 8.78 11.77
C ASP A 117 3.40 7.84 11.04
N TYR A 118 3.82 7.35 9.86
CA TYR A 118 3.08 6.40 9.03
C TYR A 118 3.99 5.33 8.44
N ILE A 119 3.49 4.10 8.38
CA ILE A 119 4.11 2.98 7.65
C ILE A 119 3.09 2.48 6.65
N PHE A 120 3.43 2.52 5.35
CA PHE A 120 2.61 1.96 4.29
C PHE A 120 3.16 0.62 3.85
N VAL A 121 2.28 -0.37 3.67
CA VAL A 121 2.64 -1.71 3.18
C VAL A 121 2.03 -1.89 1.80
N ASP A 122 2.86 -2.02 0.76
CA ASP A 122 2.43 -2.35 -0.60
C ASP A 122 2.25 -3.86 -0.75
N CYS A 123 1.02 -4.30 -0.97
CA CYS A 123 0.68 -5.72 -0.98
C CYS A 123 0.60 -6.30 -2.40
N PRO A 124 0.96 -7.59 -2.58
CA PRO A 124 0.79 -8.29 -3.86
C PRO A 124 -0.69 -8.43 -4.25
N PRO A 125 -0.99 -8.74 -5.53
CA PRO A 125 -2.36 -8.94 -6.01
C PRO A 125 -2.89 -10.34 -5.67
N SER A 126 -2.83 -10.73 -4.40
CA SER A 126 -3.34 -12.02 -3.90
C SER A 126 -3.88 -11.85 -2.47
N LEU A 127 -4.62 -12.83 -1.97
CA LEU A 127 -5.06 -12.89 -0.56
C LEU A 127 -4.35 -14.05 0.18
N GLU A 128 -3.13 -14.37 -0.24
CA GLU A 128 -2.29 -15.41 0.33
C GLU A 128 -1.52 -14.94 1.57
N LEU A 129 -0.54 -15.74 2.03
CA LEU A 129 0.17 -15.56 3.28
C LEU A 129 0.84 -14.18 3.42
N LEU A 130 1.38 -13.62 2.32
CA LEU A 130 1.97 -12.27 2.35
C LEU A 130 0.90 -11.22 2.68
N THR A 131 -0.21 -11.22 1.94
CA THR A 131 -1.31 -10.27 2.24
C THR A 131 -1.90 -10.50 3.62
N LEU A 132 -1.99 -11.75 4.07
CA LEU A 132 -2.42 -12.07 5.44
C LEU A 132 -1.48 -11.44 6.48
N ASN A 133 -0.15 -11.53 6.30
CA ASN A 133 0.83 -10.85 7.15
C ASN A 133 0.63 -9.33 7.18
N ALA A 134 0.41 -8.72 6.01
CA ALA A 134 0.16 -7.29 5.92
C ALA A 134 -1.10 -6.87 6.70
N LEU A 135 -2.19 -7.63 6.58
CA LEU A 135 -3.44 -7.39 7.32
C LEU A 135 -3.28 -7.63 8.83
N CYS A 136 -2.45 -8.59 9.23
CA CYS A 136 -2.15 -8.84 10.65
C CYS A 136 -1.29 -7.73 11.27
N ALA A 137 -0.40 -7.12 10.49
CA ALA A 137 0.47 -6.03 10.92
C ALA A 137 -0.23 -4.66 10.92
N ALA A 138 -1.21 -4.45 10.04
CA ALA A 138 -1.81 -3.15 9.81
C ALA A 138 -2.81 -2.72 10.90
N ASP A 139 -2.88 -1.43 11.17
CA ASP A 139 -3.96 -0.80 11.93
C ASP A 139 -5.18 -0.58 11.04
N SER A 140 -4.93 -0.27 9.76
CA SER A 140 -6.01 -0.07 8.78
C SER A 140 -5.59 -0.47 7.37
N LEU A 141 -6.59 -0.65 6.49
CA LEU A 141 -6.37 -0.94 5.08
C LEU A 141 -7.00 0.13 4.19
N LEU A 142 -6.25 0.61 3.22
CA LEU A 142 -6.70 1.45 2.11
C LEU A 142 -6.86 0.56 0.87
N VAL A 143 -8.02 0.68 0.21
CA VAL A 143 -8.38 -0.16 -0.93
C VAL A 143 -8.46 0.68 -2.20
N PRO A 144 -7.41 0.68 -3.05
CA PRO A 144 -7.50 1.26 -4.39
C PRO A 144 -8.44 0.42 -5.26
N LEU A 145 -9.37 1.07 -5.95
CA LEU A 145 -10.42 0.44 -6.74
C LEU A 145 -10.64 1.18 -8.06
N GLN A 146 -10.69 0.45 -9.17
CA GLN A 146 -11.11 1.01 -10.46
C GLN A 146 -12.63 0.96 -10.61
N GLY A 147 -13.19 1.93 -11.35
CA GLY A 147 -14.61 1.96 -11.69
C GLY A 147 -14.99 0.96 -12.80
N GLU A 148 -14.74 -0.33 -12.57
CA GLU A 148 -15.00 -1.42 -13.51
C GLU A 148 -16.00 -2.43 -12.93
N TYR A 149 -16.67 -3.18 -13.81
CA TYR A 149 -17.75 -4.09 -13.44
C TYR A 149 -17.39 -5.11 -12.33
N TYR A 150 -16.24 -5.77 -12.46
CA TYR A 150 -15.80 -6.79 -11.49
C TYR A 150 -15.17 -6.22 -10.20
N ALA A 151 -15.16 -4.89 -10.05
CA ALA A 151 -14.56 -4.27 -8.89
C ALA A 151 -15.29 -4.59 -7.57
N LEU A 152 -16.60 -4.72 -7.63
CA LEU A 152 -17.44 -5.02 -6.46
C LEU A 152 -17.30 -6.47 -5.98
N GLU A 153 -17.11 -7.42 -6.91
CA GLU A 153 -16.89 -8.84 -6.59
C GLU A 153 -15.58 -9.01 -5.82
N GLY A 154 -14.46 -8.50 -6.37
CA GLY A 154 -13.17 -8.55 -5.70
C GLY A 154 -13.15 -7.82 -4.36
N LEU A 155 -13.96 -6.76 -4.21
CA LEU A 155 -14.10 -6.06 -2.95
C LEU A 155 -14.85 -6.90 -1.91
N SER A 156 -15.84 -7.68 -2.31
CA SER A 156 -16.57 -8.61 -1.43
C SER A 156 -15.65 -9.70 -0.87
N ASP A 157 -14.80 -10.30 -1.71
CA ASP A 157 -13.84 -11.32 -1.29
C ASP A 157 -12.79 -10.77 -0.32
N LEU A 158 -12.28 -9.55 -0.61
CA LEU A 158 -11.39 -8.87 0.32
C LEU A 158 -12.07 -8.63 1.67
N MET A 159 -13.34 -8.19 1.69
CA MET A 159 -14.07 -7.97 2.94
C MET A 159 -14.32 -9.26 3.72
N ASN A 160 -14.51 -10.38 3.05
CA ASN A 160 -14.60 -11.69 3.70
C ASN A 160 -13.28 -12.05 4.38
N THR A 161 -12.15 -11.86 3.70
CA THR A 161 -10.81 -12.07 4.28
C THR A 161 -10.56 -11.14 5.47
N VAL A 162 -10.88 -9.85 5.35
CA VAL A 162 -10.77 -8.87 6.44
C VAL A 162 -11.59 -9.29 7.66
N ARG A 163 -12.81 -9.82 7.45
CA ARG A 163 -13.67 -10.32 8.53
C ARG A 163 -13.03 -11.50 9.28
N ILE A 164 -12.42 -12.44 8.54
CA ILE A 164 -11.70 -13.58 9.12
C ILE A 164 -10.50 -13.10 9.94
N VAL A 165 -9.70 -12.19 9.38
CA VAL A 165 -8.52 -11.61 10.05
C VAL A 165 -8.94 -10.88 11.34
N ARG A 166 -9.97 -10.05 11.28
CA ARG A 166 -10.49 -9.33 12.46
C ARG A 166 -10.96 -10.28 13.56
N ARG A 167 -11.60 -11.35 13.18
CA ARG A 167 -12.14 -12.32 14.16
C ARG A 167 -11.06 -13.13 14.87
N ASN A 168 -9.99 -13.50 14.14
CA ASN A 168 -9.07 -14.54 14.62
C ASN A 168 -7.65 -14.04 14.89
N MET A 169 -7.21 -12.92 14.30
CA MET A 169 -5.79 -12.52 14.27
C MET A 169 -5.55 -11.06 14.63
N ASN A 170 -6.33 -10.12 14.04
CA ASN A 170 -6.16 -8.68 14.27
C ASN A 170 -7.52 -7.99 14.50
N PRO A 171 -8.09 -8.05 15.72
CA PRO A 171 -9.38 -7.42 16.03
C PRO A 171 -9.42 -5.90 15.84
N ARG A 172 -8.25 -5.25 15.83
CA ARG A 172 -8.12 -3.78 15.69
C ARG A 172 -8.11 -3.31 14.25
N LEU A 173 -7.94 -4.22 13.27
CA LEU A 173 -7.87 -3.88 11.86
C LEU A 173 -9.12 -3.09 11.42
N GLN A 174 -8.92 -1.91 10.85
CA GLN A 174 -9.99 -1.05 10.37
C GLN A 174 -9.91 -0.85 8.85
N ILE A 175 -11.02 -0.41 8.24
CA ILE A 175 -11.01 0.08 6.88
C ILE A 175 -10.66 1.57 6.94
N GLU A 176 -9.49 1.95 6.40
CA GLU A 176 -9.08 3.34 6.23
C GLU A 176 -9.99 4.03 5.25
N GLY A 177 -10.15 3.40 4.11
CA GLY A 177 -11.06 3.88 3.08
C GLY A 177 -10.89 3.15 1.75
N VAL A 178 -11.79 3.49 0.82
CA VAL A 178 -11.73 3.06 -0.57
C VAL A 178 -11.35 4.26 -1.43
N LEU A 179 -10.31 4.10 -2.26
CA LEU A 179 -9.81 5.12 -3.18
C LEU A 179 -10.15 4.75 -4.62
N LEU A 180 -10.93 5.58 -5.29
CA LEU A 180 -11.19 5.39 -6.72
C LEU A 180 -9.97 5.80 -7.54
N THR A 181 -9.43 4.87 -8.31
CA THR A 181 -8.23 5.04 -9.14
C THR A 181 -8.56 4.92 -10.62
N MET A 182 -7.75 5.56 -11.47
CA MET A 182 -7.95 5.61 -12.93
C MET A 182 -9.39 6.02 -13.29
N PHE A 183 -9.97 6.85 -12.43
CA PHE A 183 -11.38 7.23 -12.52
C PHE A 183 -11.62 8.15 -13.71
N ASP A 184 -12.61 7.79 -14.52
CA ASP A 184 -13.13 8.63 -15.61
C ASP A 184 -14.62 8.90 -15.38
N GLY A 185 -14.91 10.09 -14.84
CA GLY A 185 -16.29 10.52 -14.53
C GLY A 185 -17.19 10.79 -15.76
N ARG A 186 -16.68 10.59 -16.99
CA ARG A 186 -17.48 10.69 -18.21
C ARG A 186 -18.21 9.39 -18.53
N THR A 187 -17.80 8.27 -17.92
CA THR A 187 -18.41 6.96 -18.16
C THR A 187 -19.50 6.66 -17.14
N ASN A 188 -20.68 6.25 -17.61
CA ASN A 188 -21.78 5.85 -16.73
C ASN A 188 -21.40 4.71 -15.81
N LEU A 189 -20.61 3.75 -16.30
CA LEU A 189 -20.15 2.61 -15.51
C LEU A 189 -19.33 3.05 -14.29
N ALA A 190 -18.34 3.95 -14.48
CA ALA A 190 -17.53 4.42 -13.37
C ALA A 190 -18.37 5.17 -12.31
N ILE A 191 -19.35 5.96 -12.77
CA ILE A 191 -20.28 6.66 -11.87
C ILE A 191 -21.13 5.66 -11.08
N GLN A 192 -21.70 4.65 -11.75
CA GLN A 192 -22.51 3.61 -11.09
C GLN A 192 -21.69 2.83 -10.05
N VAL A 193 -20.46 2.38 -10.41
CA VAL A 193 -19.56 1.69 -9.48
C VAL A 193 -19.23 2.58 -8.29
N ALA A 194 -18.92 3.86 -8.52
CA ALA A 194 -18.64 4.80 -7.42
C ALA A 194 -19.84 4.98 -6.48
N GLN A 195 -21.08 5.03 -7.00
CA GLN A 195 -22.30 5.10 -6.20
C GLN A 195 -22.51 3.84 -5.36
N GLU A 196 -22.34 2.65 -5.95
CA GLU A 196 -22.45 1.38 -5.23
C GLU A 196 -21.36 1.27 -4.15
N VAL A 197 -20.12 1.61 -4.43
CA VAL A 197 -19.05 1.62 -3.43
C VAL A 197 -19.37 2.57 -2.27
N LYS A 198 -19.90 3.75 -2.54
CA LYS A 198 -20.35 4.69 -1.49
C LYS A 198 -21.49 4.12 -0.64
N ARG A 199 -22.38 3.35 -1.25
CA ARG A 199 -23.47 2.67 -0.55
C ARG A 199 -22.99 1.56 0.38
N PHE A 200 -22.00 0.76 -0.08
CA PHE A 200 -21.42 -0.33 0.73
C PHE A 200 -20.47 0.16 1.82
N PHE A 201 -19.80 1.31 1.60
CA PHE A 201 -18.80 1.89 2.52
C PHE A 201 -19.17 3.32 2.89
N PRO A 202 -20.28 3.55 3.60
CA PRO A 202 -20.71 4.91 3.94
C PRO A 202 -19.64 5.61 4.78
N GLY A 203 -19.24 6.81 4.34
CA GLY A 203 -18.22 7.62 4.99
C GLY A 203 -16.77 7.12 4.84
N LYS A 204 -16.55 5.99 4.15
CA LYS A 204 -15.21 5.39 3.96
C LYS A 204 -14.64 5.59 2.54
N VAL A 205 -15.41 6.12 1.60
CA VAL A 205 -14.88 6.43 0.27
C VAL A 205 -14.19 7.81 0.31
N TYR A 206 -12.97 7.88 -0.21
CA TYR A 206 -12.26 9.14 -0.33
C TYR A 206 -13.00 10.07 -1.31
N ALA A 207 -13.06 11.37 -0.99
CA ALA A 207 -13.60 12.38 -1.89
C ALA A 207 -12.65 12.60 -3.07
N THR A 208 -11.35 12.52 -2.80
CA THR A 208 -10.31 12.57 -3.82
C THR A 208 -10.35 11.31 -4.68
N VAL A 209 -10.29 11.49 -6.00
CA VAL A 209 -10.17 10.39 -6.97
C VAL A 209 -8.84 10.55 -7.72
N ILE A 210 -8.20 9.42 -8.08
CA ILE A 210 -6.99 9.45 -8.90
C ILE A 210 -7.40 9.28 -10.36
N PRO A 211 -7.17 10.29 -11.23
CA PRO A 211 -7.53 10.20 -12.64
C PRO A 211 -6.58 9.25 -13.39
N ARG A 212 -7.01 8.76 -14.53
CA ARG A 212 -6.09 8.11 -15.48
C ARG A 212 -5.08 9.17 -15.96
N ASN A 213 -3.79 8.90 -15.77
CA ASN A 213 -2.72 9.83 -16.12
C ASN A 213 -1.46 9.04 -16.52
N ILE A 214 -0.97 9.28 -17.74
CA ILE A 214 0.18 8.56 -18.30
C ILE A 214 1.47 8.85 -17.51
N ARG A 215 1.62 10.04 -16.93
CA ARG A 215 2.78 10.42 -16.13
C ARG A 215 2.96 9.52 -14.89
N LEU A 216 1.84 9.03 -14.30
CA LEU A 216 1.88 8.06 -13.21
C LEU A 216 2.46 6.70 -13.63
N SER A 217 2.34 6.34 -14.91
CA SER A 217 2.91 5.10 -15.45
C SER A 217 4.37 5.28 -15.89
N GLU A 218 4.76 6.50 -16.28
CA GLU A 218 6.12 6.82 -16.70
C GLU A 218 7.09 7.00 -15.52
N ALA A 219 6.65 7.69 -14.47
CA ALA A 219 7.48 8.07 -13.33
C ALA A 219 8.29 6.89 -12.71
N PRO A 220 7.72 5.68 -12.51
CA PRO A 220 8.46 4.55 -11.96
C PRO A 220 9.62 4.07 -12.84
N SER A 221 9.55 4.23 -14.17
CA SER A 221 10.65 3.86 -15.09
C SER A 221 11.89 4.75 -14.93
N HIS A 222 11.70 5.89 -14.26
CA HIS A 222 12.78 6.83 -13.91
C HIS A 222 13.17 6.76 -12.42
N GLY A 223 12.64 5.80 -11.65
CA GLY A 223 12.86 5.70 -10.21
C GLY A 223 12.37 6.93 -9.44
N LYS A 224 11.30 7.57 -9.92
CA LYS A 224 10.78 8.82 -9.35
C LYS A 224 9.31 8.69 -8.94
N THR A 225 8.97 9.37 -7.86
CA THR A 225 7.56 9.60 -7.51
C THR A 225 6.95 10.63 -8.45
N ILE A 226 5.62 10.68 -8.54
CA ILE A 226 4.97 11.60 -9.48
C ILE A 226 5.28 13.08 -9.22
N THR A 227 5.38 13.48 -7.96
CA THR A 227 5.72 14.85 -7.56
C THR A 227 7.14 15.25 -7.94
N ALA A 228 8.06 14.29 -8.00
CA ALA A 228 9.44 14.50 -8.43
C ALA A 228 9.61 14.38 -9.96
N TYR A 229 8.74 13.63 -10.63
CA TYR A 229 8.76 13.43 -12.07
C TYR A 229 8.07 14.58 -12.82
N ASP A 230 6.81 14.89 -12.43
CA ASP A 230 6.02 15.97 -13.04
C ASP A 230 5.03 16.53 -12.00
N ARG A 231 5.48 17.55 -11.28
CA ARG A 231 4.72 18.17 -10.18
C ARG A 231 3.42 18.86 -10.65
N GLY A 232 3.39 19.33 -11.90
CA GLY A 232 2.26 20.06 -12.48
C GLY A 232 1.20 19.17 -13.12
N CYS A 233 1.40 17.86 -13.16
CA CYS A 233 0.42 16.96 -13.76
C CYS A 233 -0.75 16.67 -12.80
N ARG A 234 -1.91 16.34 -13.37
CA ARG A 234 -3.13 16.01 -12.62
C ARG A 234 -2.92 14.84 -11.63
N GLY A 235 -2.01 13.92 -11.93
CA GLY A 235 -1.66 12.81 -11.04
C GLY A 235 -0.99 13.30 -9.76
N ALA A 236 -0.05 14.24 -9.86
CA ALA A 236 0.64 14.83 -8.72
C ALA A 236 -0.34 15.65 -7.84
N GLU A 237 -1.17 16.46 -8.45
CA GLU A 237 -2.20 17.24 -7.77
C GLU A 237 -3.16 16.31 -7.00
N ALA A 238 -3.61 15.21 -7.63
CA ALA A 238 -4.52 14.26 -7.01
C ALA A 238 -3.88 13.55 -5.80
N TYR A 239 -2.62 13.13 -5.86
CA TYR A 239 -1.96 12.51 -4.71
C TYR A 239 -1.65 13.51 -3.59
N LEU A 240 -1.38 14.77 -3.88
CA LEU A 240 -1.27 15.81 -2.84
C LEU A 240 -2.63 16.08 -2.18
N ALA A 241 -3.71 16.12 -2.96
CA ALA A 241 -5.06 16.25 -2.42
C ALA A 241 -5.43 15.04 -1.54
N LEU A 242 -5.11 13.82 -1.99
CA LEU A 242 -5.30 12.59 -1.22
C LEU A 242 -4.53 12.62 0.10
N ALA A 243 -3.27 13.06 0.09
CA ALA A 243 -2.46 13.15 1.31
C ALA A 243 -3.07 14.13 2.31
N ASN A 244 -3.57 15.28 1.86
CA ASN A 244 -4.26 16.24 2.73
C ASN A 244 -5.58 15.66 3.28
N GLU A 245 -6.37 14.95 2.46
CA GLU A 245 -7.60 14.29 2.91
C GLU A 245 -7.29 13.17 3.91
N PHE A 246 -6.25 12.37 3.63
CA PHE A 246 -5.77 11.32 4.53
C PHE A 246 -5.37 11.89 5.90
N LEU A 247 -4.60 12.97 5.95
CA LEU A 247 -4.22 13.61 7.21
C LEU A 247 -5.44 14.10 7.99
N LYS A 248 -6.40 14.74 7.34
CA LYS A 248 -7.65 15.22 7.98
C LYS A 248 -8.47 14.08 8.60
N LYS A 249 -8.44 12.89 8.01
CA LYS A 249 -9.16 11.71 8.55
C LYS A 249 -8.41 11.03 9.70
N ASN A 250 -7.12 11.35 9.86
CA ASN A 250 -6.23 10.73 10.83
C ASN A 250 -5.72 11.69 11.93
N THR A 251 -6.29 12.88 11.98
CA THR A 251 -6.13 13.82 13.08
C THR A 251 -7.28 13.66 14.04
#